data_1967046983359b85625b8f8d341ad088
#
_entry.id   1967046983359b85625b8f8d341ad088
#
_cell.length_a   1.000
_cell.length_b   1.000
_cell.length_c   1.000
_cell.angle_alpha   90.00
_cell.angle_beta   90.00
_cell.angle_gamma   90.00
#
_symmetry.space_group_name_H-M   'P 1'
#
loop_
_entity.id
_entity.type
_entity.pdbx_description
1 polymer ?
#
loop_
_entity_poly.entity_id
_entity_poly.type
_entity_poly.pdbx_seq_one_letter_code
_entity_poly.pdbx_strand_id
1 'polypeptide(L)'
;MTSLRSALKSATALAAFSLSFPLASWAEEPLPVVATFSILGDMVERIGGEHIALTTLVGPDGDAHVYQPTPKVARSVAEADVLFLNGLEFEGWLERLAEAASFGGAMVVATKGVVPIAFDDHDDHDDHDDHDE
;
A
#
# COMPACT_ATOMS: atom_id res chain seq x y z
N MET A 1 49.11 -78.82 18.67
CA MET A 1 47.69 -79.05 18.56
C MET A 1 46.96 -78.01 19.37
N THR A 2 46.62 -76.86 18.81
CA THR A 2 45.55 -76.02 19.40
C THR A 2 45.29 -74.83 18.44
N SER A 3 44.13 -74.86 17.95
CA SER A 3 43.59 -73.93 16.94
C SER A 3 43.30 -72.54 17.56
N LEU A 4 43.86 -71.49 16.97
CA LEU A 4 43.59 -70.14 17.35
C LEU A 4 42.55 -69.56 16.36
N ARG A 5 41.32 -69.43 16.84
CA ARG A 5 40.22 -68.76 16.09
C ARG A 5 40.25 -67.28 16.36
N SER A 6 40.71 -66.52 15.35
CA SER A 6 40.68 -65.09 15.36
C SER A 6 39.28 -64.64 14.97
N ALA A 7 38.59 -63.96 15.91
CA ALA A 7 37.26 -63.37 15.70
C ALA A 7 37.45 -61.95 15.15
N LEU A 8 37.11 -61.77 13.88
CA LEU A 8 37.10 -60.48 13.20
C LEU A 8 35.78 -59.71 13.59
N LYS A 9 35.93 -58.67 14.38
CA LYS A 9 34.79 -57.79 14.75
C LYS A 9 34.67 -56.73 13.67
N SER A 10 33.69 -56.87 12.79
CA SER A 10 33.31 -55.84 11.82
C SER A 10 32.52 -54.74 12.54
N ALA A 11 33.14 -53.58 12.69
CA ALA A 11 32.46 -52.35 13.17
C ALA A 11 31.82 -51.64 11.97
N THR A 12 30.51 -51.77 11.82
CA THR A 12 29.74 -51.00 10.80
C THR A 12 29.49 -49.58 11.32
N ALA A 13 30.24 -48.62 10.81
CA ALA A 13 30.00 -47.19 11.08
C ALA A 13 28.84 -46.71 10.21
N LEU A 14 27.68 -46.47 10.84
CA LEU A 14 26.51 -45.86 10.22
C LEU A 14 26.75 -44.34 10.15
N ALA A 15 27.19 -43.82 9.00
CA ALA A 15 27.31 -42.40 8.78
C ALA A 15 25.89 -41.80 8.54
N ALA A 16 25.33 -41.15 9.55
CA ALA A 16 24.10 -40.39 9.44
C ALA A 16 24.39 -39.12 8.63
N PHE A 17 24.07 -39.13 7.34
CA PHE A 17 24.13 -37.97 6.46
C PHE A 17 22.88 -37.12 6.72
N SER A 18 22.99 -36.11 7.60
CA SER A 18 21.93 -35.14 7.85
C SER A 18 21.77 -34.24 6.64
N LEU A 19 20.75 -34.49 5.80
CA LEU A 19 20.33 -33.59 4.76
C LEU A 19 19.69 -32.36 5.43
N SER A 20 20.48 -31.30 5.65
CA SER A 20 19.98 -29.97 5.98
C SER A 20 19.40 -29.37 4.69
N PHE A 21 18.09 -29.51 4.48
CA PHE A 21 17.38 -28.73 3.48
C PHE A 21 17.31 -27.28 3.98
N PRO A 22 17.86 -26.31 3.25
CA PRO A 22 17.56 -24.92 3.55
C PRO A 22 16.05 -24.72 3.33
N LEU A 23 15.31 -24.41 4.38
CA LEU A 23 13.97 -23.84 4.26
C LEU A 23 14.16 -22.49 3.56
N ALA A 24 13.96 -22.46 2.23
CA ALA A 24 13.86 -21.23 1.51
C ALA A 24 12.65 -20.50 2.10
N SER A 25 12.93 -19.46 2.91
CA SER A 25 11.93 -18.49 3.32
C SER A 25 11.48 -17.79 2.04
N TRP A 26 10.29 -18.10 1.59
CA TRP A 26 9.64 -17.35 0.52
C TRP A 26 9.29 -16.01 1.14
N ALA A 27 10.11 -15.02 0.96
CA ALA A 27 9.74 -13.64 1.24
C ALA A 27 8.57 -13.33 0.28
N GLU A 28 7.37 -13.14 0.81
CA GLU A 28 6.25 -12.63 0.02
C GLU A 28 6.69 -11.27 -0.55
N GLU A 29 6.50 -11.09 -1.86
CA GLU A 29 6.73 -9.78 -2.45
C GLU A 29 5.76 -8.77 -1.84
N PRO A 30 6.23 -7.56 -1.48
CA PRO A 30 5.36 -6.53 -0.91
C PRO A 30 4.22 -6.21 -1.87
N LEU A 31 2.99 -6.11 -1.33
CA LEU A 31 1.78 -5.81 -2.10
C LEU A 31 1.89 -4.41 -2.72
N PRO A 32 1.76 -4.23 -4.04
CA PRO A 32 1.74 -2.94 -4.69
C PRO A 32 0.52 -2.12 -4.27
N VAL A 33 0.75 -0.98 -3.63
CA VAL A 33 -0.29 -0.11 -3.08
C VAL A 33 -0.11 1.32 -3.55
N VAL A 34 -1.19 1.98 -3.90
CA VAL A 34 -1.23 3.40 -4.21
C VAL A 34 -2.06 4.14 -3.18
N ALA A 35 -1.57 5.29 -2.69
CA ALA A 35 -2.33 6.26 -1.93
C ALA A 35 -2.41 7.58 -2.70
N THR A 36 -3.56 8.24 -2.68
CA THR A 36 -3.80 9.43 -3.50
C THR A 36 -2.98 10.63 -3.05
N PHE A 37 -2.75 10.82 -1.75
CA PHE A 37 -1.99 11.96 -1.22
C PHE A 37 -1.17 11.61 0.03
N SER A 38 -0.27 12.50 0.41
CA SER A 38 0.79 12.25 1.39
C SER A 38 0.30 11.85 2.78
N ILE A 39 -0.74 12.49 3.32
CA ILE A 39 -1.24 12.18 4.65
C ILE A 39 -1.82 10.77 4.68
N LEU A 40 -2.60 10.40 3.66
CA LEU A 40 -3.14 9.05 3.53
C LEU A 40 -2.02 8.04 3.29
N GLY A 41 -1.01 8.40 2.50
CA GLY A 41 0.19 7.60 2.27
C GLY A 41 0.95 7.28 3.57
N ASP A 42 1.17 8.29 4.42
CA ASP A 42 1.83 8.10 5.74
C ASP A 42 1.04 7.12 6.64
N MET A 43 -0.29 7.22 6.65
CA MET A 43 -1.14 6.28 7.39
C MET A 43 -1.02 4.86 6.86
N VAL A 44 -1.10 4.69 5.54
CA VAL A 44 -1.01 3.39 4.86
C VAL A 44 0.36 2.75 5.09
N GLU A 45 1.44 3.53 4.98
CA GLU A 45 2.81 3.06 5.21
C GLU A 45 3.03 2.60 6.65
N ARG A 46 2.54 3.36 7.65
CA ARG A 46 2.64 3.00 9.06
C ARG A 46 1.90 1.71 9.42
N ILE A 47 0.82 1.42 8.72
CA ILE A 47 0.01 0.21 8.95
C ILE A 47 0.57 -0.97 8.17
N GLY A 48 0.92 -0.77 6.90
CA GLY A 48 1.36 -1.83 5.98
C GLY A 48 2.81 -2.25 6.18
N GLY A 49 3.69 -1.32 6.62
CA GLY A 49 5.11 -1.58 6.88
C GLY A 49 5.81 -2.25 5.71
N GLU A 50 6.56 -3.31 5.99
CA GLU A 50 7.33 -4.07 5.00
C GLU A 50 6.47 -4.98 4.10
N HIS A 51 5.17 -5.11 4.39
CA HIS A 51 4.26 -5.95 3.61
C HIS A 51 3.71 -5.26 2.35
N ILE A 52 3.96 -3.97 2.19
CA ILE A 52 3.47 -3.19 1.06
C ILE A 52 4.58 -2.45 0.32
N ALA A 53 4.38 -2.25 -0.98
CA ALA A 53 5.17 -1.35 -1.82
C ALA A 53 4.32 -0.13 -2.15
N LEU A 54 4.43 0.93 -1.33
CA LEU A 54 3.58 2.11 -1.42
C LEU A 54 4.08 3.11 -2.48
N THR A 55 3.15 3.60 -3.29
CA THR A 55 3.33 4.78 -4.15
C THR A 55 2.32 5.85 -3.76
N THR A 56 2.80 7.04 -3.39
CA THR A 56 1.94 8.21 -3.12
C THR A 56 1.90 9.11 -4.34
N LEU A 57 0.68 9.45 -4.82
CA LEU A 57 0.51 10.22 -6.06
C LEU A 57 0.77 11.71 -5.88
N VAL A 58 0.20 12.30 -4.84
CA VAL A 58 0.36 13.73 -4.53
C VAL A 58 1.21 13.87 -3.27
N GLY A 59 2.37 14.49 -3.42
CA GLY A 59 3.32 14.74 -2.33
C GLY A 59 2.82 15.78 -1.31
N PRO A 60 3.61 16.02 -0.23
CA PRO A 60 3.20 16.90 0.87
C PRO A 60 2.97 18.37 0.45
N ASP A 61 3.63 18.82 -0.62
CA ASP A 61 3.51 20.20 -1.13
C ASP A 61 2.54 20.29 -2.32
N GLY A 62 1.85 19.21 -2.67
CA GLY A 62 0.91 19.14 -3.77
C GLY A 62 -0.54 19.39 -3.35
N ASP A 63 -1.33 19.95 -4.25
CA ASP A 63 -2.77 20.09 -4.06
C ASP A 63 -3.50 18.88 -4.67
N ALA A 64 -4.11 18.07 -3.79
CA ALA A 64 -4.83 16.88 -4.21
C ALA A 64 -6.17 17.16 -4.91
N HIS A 65 -6.75 18.38 -4.77
CA HIS A 65 -8.01 18.74 -5.43
C HIS A 65 -7.83 19.01 -6.93
N VAL A 66 -6.69 19.63 -7.31
CA VAL A 66 -6.42 20.07 -8.68
C VAL A 66 -5.29 19.32 -9.36
N TYR A 67 -4.94 18.16 -8.84
CA TYR A 67 -3.85 17.35 -9.37
C TYR A 67 -4.09 16.88 -10.81
N GLN A 68 -3.03 16.94 -11.62
CA GLN A 68 -3.06 16.49 -13.00
C GLN A 68 -2.17 15.25 -13.16
N PRO A 69 -2.75 14.06 -13.29
CA PRO A 69 -2.02 12.81 -13.41
C PRO A 69 -1.16 12.77 -14.69
N THR A 70 0.06 12.26 -14.55
CA THR A 70 0.96 11.99 -15.68
C THR A 70 0.83 10.54 -16.17
N PRO A 71 1.33 10.21 -17.38
CA PRO A 71 1.36 8.82 -17.86
C PRO A 71 2.14 7.86 -16.95
N LYS A 72 3.13 8.38 -16.19
CA LYS A 72 3.85 7.59 -15.20
C LYS A 72 2.94 7.20 -14.04
N VAL A 73 2.14 8.16 -13.56
CA VAL A 73 1.16 7.94 -12.49
C VAL A 73 0.08 6.93 -12.92
N ALA A 74 -0.41 7.04 -14.16
CA ALA A 74 -1.37 6.07 -14.68
C ALA A 74 -0.80 4.63 -14.68
N ARG A 75 0.48 4.46 -15.00
CA ARG A 75 1.14 3.14 -14.91
C ARG A 75 1.21 2.64 -13.47
N SER A 76 1.62 3.48 -12.53
CA SER A 76 1.66 3.08 -11.10
C SER A 76 0.29 2.64 -10.59
N VAL A 77 -0.79 3.30 -11.03
CA VAL A 77 -2.16 2.90 -10.68
C VAL A 77 -2.54 1.58 -11.36
N ALA A 78 -2.18 1.40 -12.63
CA ALA A 78 -2.47 0.16 -13.37
C ALA A 78 -1.79 -1.09 -12.74
N GLU A 79 -0.61 -0.90 -12.13
CA GLU A 79 0.21 -1.95 -11.54
C GLU A 79 -0.14 -2.21 -10.06
N ALA A 80 -0.99 -1.40 -9.45
CA ALA A 80 -1.36 -1.53 -8.05
C ALA A 80 -2.48 -2.55 -7.82
N ASP A 81 -2.39 -3.28 -6.72
CA ASP A 81 -3.44 -4.19 -6.25
C ASP A 81 -4.47 -3.47 -5.37
N VAL A 82 -4.04 -2.40 -4.66
CA VAL A 82 -4.91 -1.61 -3.79
C VAL A 82 -4.68 -0.12 -4.02
N LEU A 83 -5.78 0.63 -4.12
CA LEU A 83 -5.80 2.07 -4.26
C LEU A 83 -6.57 2.69 -3.09
N PHE A 84 -5.86 3.45 -2.25
CA PHE A 84 -6.44 4.20 -1.15
C PHE A 84 -6.77 5.62 -1.58
N LEU A 85 -7.98 6.07 -1.28
CA LEU A 85 -8.46 7.42 -1.56
C LEU A 85 -9.22 7.99 -0.36
N ASN A 86 -9.29 9.32 -0.27
CA ASN A 86 -10.07 9.97 0.78
C ASN A 86 -11.57 9.75 0.58
N GLY A 87 -12.07 10.01 -0.62
CA GLY A 87 -13.49 10.08 -0.91
C GLY A 87 -14.06 11.48 -0.65
N LEU A 88 -15.39 11.61 -0.57
CA LEU A 88 -16.09 12.89 -0.38
C LEU A 88 -15.71 13.92 -1.45
N GLU A 89 -15.54 13.49 -2.69
CA GLU A 89 -15.15 14.29 -3.86
C GLU A 89 -13.80 15.00 -3.74
N PHE A 90 -12.96 14.61 -2.76
CA PHE A 90 -11.65 15.21 -2.53
C PHE A 90 -10.72 15.05 -3.73
N GLU A 91 -10.75 13.89 -4.38
CA GLU A 91 -9.94 13.57 -5.57
C GLU A 91 -10.80 13.48 -6.83
N GLY A 92 -11.40 14.58 -7.26
CA GLY A 92 -12.32 14.60 -8.42
C GLY A 92 -11.71 14.15 -9.77
N TRP A 93 -10.39 14.00 -9.84
CA TRP A 93 -9.64 13.50 -11.01
C TRP A 93 -9.48 11.97 -11.00
N LEU A 94 -9.67 11.30 -9.85
CA LEU A 94 -9.27 9.91 -9.64
C LEU A 94 -10.04 8.89 -10.47
N GLU A 95 -11.36 9.06 -10.60
CA GLU A 95 -12.17 8.14 -11.40
C GLU A 95 -11.67 8.06 -12.84
N ARG A 96 -11.40 9.22 -13.47
CA ARG A 96 -10.86 9.28 -14.83
C ARG A 96 -9.48 8.65 -14.94
N LEU A 97 -8.64 8.81 -13.90
CA LEU A 97 -7.32 8.17 -13.84
C LEU A 97 -7.44 6.66 -13.74
N ALA A 98 -8.27 6.14 -12.84
CA ALA A 98 -8.48 4.71 -12.63
C ALA A 98 -9.03 4.04 -13.90
N GLU A 99 -9.96 4.68 -14.58
CA GLU A 99 -10.50 4.23 -15.86
C GLU A 99 -9.43 4.21 -16.96
N ALA A 100 -8.67 5.31 -17.11
CA ALA A 100 -7.59 5.42 -18.10
C ALA A 100 -6.44 4.43 -17.84
N ALA A 101 -6.18 4.11 -16.58
CA ALA A 101 -5.21 3.11 -16.15
C ALA A 101 -5.74 1.68 -16.29
N SER A 102 -7.05 1.49 -16.56
CA SER A 102 -7.73 0.19 -16.51
C SER A 102 -7.49 -0.51 -15.17
N PHE A 103 -7.55 0.25 -14.06
CA PHE A 103 -7.30 -0.26 -12.73
C PHE A 103 -8.29 -1.39 -12.38
N GLY A 104 -7.75 -2.55 -12.01
CA GLY A 104 -8.53 -3.75 -11.69
C GLY A 104 -8.42 -4.21 -10.24
N GLY A 105 -7.70 -3.45 -9.41
CA GLY A 105 -7.47 -3.75 -8.00
C GLY A 105 -8.61 -3.33 -7.08
N ALA A 106 -8.38 -3.37 -5.78
CA ALA A 106 -9.32 -2.95 -4.77
C ALA A 106 -9.23 -1.45 -4.49
N MET A 107 -10.39 -0.74 -4.48
CA MET A 107 -10.45 0.66 -4.05
C MET A 107 -10.91 0.74 -2.60
N VAL A 108 -10.14 1.44 -1.76
CA VAL A 108 -10.42 1.66 -0.34
C VAL A 108 -10.66 3.14 -0.08
N VAL A 109 -11.91 3.48 0.26
CA VAL A 109 -12.30 4.85 0.63
C VAL A 109 -12.08 5.05 2.12
N ALA A 110 -11.14 5.92 2.50
CA ALA A 110 -10.75 6.14 3.89
C ALA A 110 -11.87 6.75 4.74
N THR A 111 -12.72 7.60 4.14
CA THR A 111 -13.84 8.26 4.82
C THR A 111 -15.13 7.44 4.83
N LYS A 112 -15.09 6.18 4.41
CA LYS A 112 -16.28 5.31 4.41
C LYS A 112 -16.84 5.17 5.82
N GLY A 113 -18.10 5.60 5.98
CA GLY A 113 -18.78 5.57 7.28
C GLY A 113 -18.58 6.83 8.13
N VAL A 114 -17.83 7.81 7.67
CA VAL A 114 -17.72 9.13 8.30
C VAL A 114 -18.91 9.99 7.87
N VAL A 115 -19.54 10.68 8.84
CA VAL A 115 -20.56 11.69 8.55
C VAL A 115 -19.85 13.05 8.46
N PRO A 116 -19.77 13.67 7.28
CA PRO A 116 -19.10 14.96 7.14
C PRO A 116 -19.88 16.06 7.85
N ILE A 117 -19.15 17.03 8.41
CA ILE A 117 -19.72 18.26 8.94
C ILE A 117 -19.90 19.22 7.75
N ALA A 118 -21.11 19.75 7.56
CA ALA A 118 -21.34 20.80 6.57
C ALA A 118 -20.58 22.07 6.97
N PHE A 119 -19.92 22.68 6.01
CA PHE A 119 -19.35 24.01 6.17
C PHE A 119 -20.44 25.00 5.76
N ASP A 120 -21.03 25.69 6.75
CA ASP A 120 -21.96 26.78 6.47
C ASP A 120 -21.10 28.02 6.16
N ASP A 121 -20.97 28.37 4.89
CA ASP A 121 -20.47 29.68 4.49
C ASP A 121 -21.53 30.72 4.92
N HIS A 122 -21.38 31.25 6.13
CA HIS A 122 -22.08 32.48 6.50
C HIS A 122 -21.47 33.62 5.69
N ASP A 123 -22.06 33.89 4.54
CA ASP A 123 -21.88 35.16 3.85
C ASP A 123 -22.45 36.24 4.77
N ASP A 124 -21.60 36.78 5.67
CA ASP A 124 -21.88 38.04 6.38
C ASP A 124 -21.89 39.16 5.31
N HIS A 125 -23.02 39.30 4.64
CA HIS A 125 -23.34 40.51 3.91
C HIS A 125 -23.57 41.60 4.95
N ASP A 126 -22.48 42.32 5.30
CA ASP A 126 -22.55 43.64 5.91
C ASP A 126 -23.26 44.57 4.93
N ASP A 127 -24.57 44.68 5.05
CA ASP A 127 -25.38 45.73 4.44
C ASP A 127 -24.91 47.06 5.04
N HIS A 128 -23.97 47.73 4.41
CA HIS A 128 -23.68 49.13 4.65
C HIS A 128 -24.82 49.95 4.08
N ASP A 129 -25.83 50.20 4.92
CA ASP A 129 -26.79 51.26 4.68
C ASP A 129 -26.05 52.64 4.70
N ASP A 130 -25.70 53.12 3.53
CA ASP A 130 -25.30 54.50 3.34
C ASP A 130 -26.51 55.38 3.53
N HIS A 131 -26.63 56.00 4.70
CA HIS A 131 -27.54 57.12 4.96
C HIS A 131 -26.86 58.40 4.51
N ASP A 132 -27.20 58.83 3.29
CA ASP A 132 -27.00 60.19 2.84
C ASP A 132 -27.96 61.14 3.55
N GLU A 133 -27.43 62.19 4.23
CA GLU A 133 -28.07 63.48 4.47
C GLU A 133 -27.11 64.58 4.01
#